data_a66ec0a3e23f1c034a0fda563dddb641
#
_entry.id   a66ec0a3e23f1c034a0fda563dddb641
#
_cell.length_a   1.000
_cell.length_b   1.000
_cell.length_c   1.000
_cell.angle_alpha   90.00
_cell.angle_beta   90.00
_cell.angle_gamma   90.00
#
_symmetry.space_group_name_H-M   'P 1'
#
loop_
_entity.id
_entity.type
_entity.pdbx_description
1 polymer ?
#
loop_
_entity_poly.entity_id
_entity_poly.type
_entity_poly.pdbx_seq_one_letter_code
_entity_poly.pdbx_strand_id
1 'polypeptide(L)'
;YYKTLEILNQYLAPVKVHGFKQYHSGFVTTSTDFSLEPDLSGGANMCELITGPLPYFEAKHYLIKILRFIQKYGYTTEKSSIHFNISFAGENKNLNDLNILKLILNVDEDEIYQTFPSRKGNVYAKTVKKVIPFKEYDFNDVGIEAIKNNIRLPNDKYYGINFLHINNSKETQRLEFRYIGGKDYDKNIGDVAYFMDRFIMDVYSCIDATFNDTDINELEKYLDLNISNFKNFSKYDNFIVDFPTISLQIDQVYNYDVVNAYY
;
A
#
# COMPACT_ATOMS: atom_id res chain seq x y z
N TYR A 1 7.04 -25.91 -4.56
CA TYR A 1 5.72 -25.37 -4.23
C TYR A 1 5.09 -26.05 -3.01
N TYR A 2 4.79 -27.37 -3.02
CA TYR A 2 4.08 -28.05 -1.90
C TYR A 2 4.89 -28.00 -0.59
N LYS A 3 6.19 -28.22 -0.65
CA LYS A 3 7.06 -28.16 0.53
C LYS A 3 7.15 -26.77 1.11
N THR A 4 7.18 -25.75 0.26
CA THR A 4 7.12 -24.35 0.68
C THR A 4 5.83 -24.03 1.36
N LEU A 5 4.71 -24.46 0.78
CA LEU A 5 3.39 -24.26 1.35
C LEU A 5 3.27 -24.91 2.73
N GLU A 6 3.83 -26.11 2.90
CA GLU A 6 3.87 -26.79 4.20
C GLU A 6 4.68 -25.98 5.24
N ILE A 7 5.89 -25.54 4.88
CA ILE A 7 6.72 -24.71 5.77
C ILE A 7 6.05 -23.37 6.07
N LEU A 8 5.42 -22.74 5.07
CA LEU A 8 4.70 -21.49 5.25
C LEU A 8 3.52 -21.65 6.21
N ASN A 9 2.76 -22.74 6.11
CA ASN A 9 1.68 -23.08 7.03
C ASN A 9 2.18 -23.26 8.47
N GLN A 10 3.31 -23.95 8.65
CA GLN A 10 3.93 -24.08 9.98
C GLN A 10 4.39 -22.73 10.52
N TYR A 11 4.95 -21.89 9.66
CA TYR A 11 5.51 -20.60 10.04
C TYR A 11 4.45 -19.57 10.40
N LEU A 12 3.32 -19.57 9.69
CA LEU A 12 2.22 -18.62 9.88
C LEU A 12 1.12 -19.13 10.81
N ALA A 13 1.23 -20.36 11.37
CA ALA A 13 0.24 -20.87 12.29
C ALA A 13 -0.13 -19.82 13.37
N PRO A 14 -1.41 -19.72 13.77
CA PRO A 14 -2.54 -20.61 13.45
C PRO A 14 -3.24 -20.32 12.11
N VAL A 15 -2.84 -19.31 11.35
CA VAL A 15 -3.40 -19.04 10.03
C VAL A 15 -3.09 -20.18 9.08
N LYS A 16 -4.06 -20.55 8.25
CA LYS A 16 -3.92 -21.54 7.21
C LYS A 16 -3.68 -20.88 5.86
N VAL A 17 -2.65 -21.32 5.14
CA VAL A 17 -2.35 -20.88 3.78
C VAL A 17 -2.81 -21.96 2.80
N HIS A 18 -3.71 -21.59 1.90
CA HIS A 18 -4.22 -22.45 0.85
C HIS A 18 -3.41 -22.21 -0.43
N GLY A 19 -2.86 -23.27 -0.99
CA GLY A 19 -2.03 -23.18 -2.19
C GLY A 19 -2.80 -23.50 -3.45
N PHE A 20 -2.71 -22.65 -4.45
CA PHE A 20 -3.35 -22.81 -5.74
C PHE A 20 -2.29 -22.91 -6.85
N LYS A 21 -2.63 -23.63 -7.92
CA LYS A 21 -1.80 -23.71 -9.14
C LYS A 21 -2.29 -22.75 -10.23
N GLN A 22 -3.38 -22.08 -9.98
CA GLN A 22 -4.04 -21.18 -10.90
C GLN A 22 -3.87 -19.74 -10.42
N TYR A 23 -3.52 -18.87 -11.35
CA TYR A 23 -3.53 -17.42 -11.12
C TYR A 23 -4.98 -16.92 -10.97
N HIS A 24 -5.22 -16.08 -9.98
CA HIS A 24 -6.58 -15.63 -9.61
C HIS A 24 -7.54 -16.81 -9.39
N SER A 25 -7.23 -17.62 -8.39
CA SER A 25 -8.02 -18.82 -8.03
C SER A 25 -9.49 -18.53 -7.72
N GLY A 26 -9.83 -17.27 -7.39
CA GLY A 26 -11.15 -16.89 -6.89
C GLY A 26 -11.38 -17.26 -5.43
N PHE A 27 -10.33 -17.73 -4.73
CA PHE A 27 -10.43 -18.03 -3.31
C PHE A 27 -10.65 -16.74 -2.51
N VAL A 28 -11.65 -16.78 -1.63
CA VAL A 28 -11.93 -15.66 -0.72
C VAL A 28 -11.09 -15.84 0.55
N THR A 29 -10.12 -14.96 0.73
CA THR A 29 -9.28 -14.95 1.93
C THR A 29 -10.04 -14.39 3.13
N THR A 30 -9.69 -14.87 4.32
CA THR A 30 -10.23 -14.42 5.62
C THR A 30 -9.09 -14.08 6.57
N SER A 31 -9.41 -13.62 7.77
CA SER A 31 -8.39 -13.37 8.82
C SER A 31 -7.63 -14.63 9.24
N THR A 32 -8.18 -15.83 8.95
CA THR A 32 -7.59 -17.12 9.32
C THR A 32 -7.12 -17.94 8.11
N ASP A 33 -7.53 -17.55 6.90
CA ASP A 33 -7.28 -18.30 5.68
C ASP A 33 -6.68 -17.39 4.61
N PHE A 34 -5.39 -17.59 4.31
CA PHE A 34 -4.64 -16.87 3.28
C PHE A 34 -4.53 -17.72 2.02
N SER A 35 -4.19 -17.12 0.90
CA SER A 35 -3.89 -17.85 -0.35
C SER A 35 -2.45 -17.63 -0.81
N LEU A 36 -1.88 -18.68 -1.41
CA LEU A 36 -0.62 -18.62 -2.15
C LEU A 36 -0.91 -19.03 -3.57
N GLU A 37 -0.69 -18.12 -4.52
CA GLU A 37 -1.02 -18.28 -5.92
C GLU A 37 0.21 -18.06 -6.81
N PRO A 38 0.28 -18.65 -8.01
CA PRO A 38 1.30 -18.26 -8.98
C PRO A 38 1.07 -16.82 -9.42
N ASP A 39 2.14 -16.03 -9.51
CA ASP A 39 2.08 -14.73 -10.17
C ASP A 39 2.73 -14.81 -11.55
N LEU A 40 1.90 -14.65 -12.59
CA LEU A 40 2.36 -14.70 -13.98
C LEU A 40 3.07 -13.43 -14.44
N SER A 41 2.94 -12.33 -13.71
CA SER A 41 3.52 -11.04 -14.09
C SER A 41 5.05 -11.01 -13.97
N GLY A 42 5.60 -11.88 -13.16
CA GLY A 42 7.02 -11.90 -12.83
C GLY A 42 7.83 -13.08 -13.39
N GLY A 43 7.18 -14.10 -13.89
CA GLY A 43 7.84 -15.30 -14.45
C GLY A 43 7.44 -16.61 -13.79
N ALA A 44 7.96 -17.73 -14.31
CA ALA A 44 7.47 -19.07 -14.02
C ALA A 44 7.55 -19.55 -12.55
N ASN A 45 8.32 -18.87 -11.69
CA ASN A 45 8.53 -19.30 -10.30
C ASN A 45 8.09 -18.26 -9.25
N MET A 46 7.28 -17.30 -9.65
CA MET A 46 6.79 -16.28 -8.74
C MET A 46 5.47 -16.69 -8.12
N CYS A 47 5.34 -16.39 -6.85
CA CYS A 47 4.11 -16.62 -6.11
C CYS A 47 3.67 -15.33 -5.43
N GLU A 48 2.38 -15.15 -5.35
CA GLU A 48 1.72 -14.10 -4.61
C GLU A 48 1.10 -14.70 -3.34
N LEU A 49 1.42 -14.13 -2.19
CA LEU A 49 0.76 -14.45 -0.93
C LEU A 49 -0.27 -13.36 -0.64
N ILE A 50 -1.53 -13.76 -0.54
CA ILE A 50 -2.65 -12.86 -0.28
C ILE A 50 -3.22 -13.18 1.10
N THR A 51 -3.27 -12.16 1.97
CA THR A 51 -3.93 -12.26 3.26
C THR A 51 -5.39 -11.85 3.14
N GLY A 52 -6.23 -12.30 4.07
CA GLY A 52 -7.53 -11.67 4.27
C GLY A 52 -7.43 -10.33 5.01
N PRO A 53 -8.56 -9.67 5.21
CA PRO A 53 -8.64 -8.47 6.03
C PRO A 53 -8.27 -8.79 7.48
N LEU A 54 -7.34 -8.03 8.03
CA LEU A 54 -6.80 -8.19 9.38
C LEU A 54 -6.87 -6.86 10.13
N PRO A 55 -7.15 -6.88 11.44
CA PRO A 55 -6.91 -5.72 12.28
C PRO A 55 -5.43 -5.30 12.21
N TYR A 56 -5.17 -4.01 12.39
CA TYR A 56 -3.85 -3.42 12.22
C TYR A 56 -2.70 -4.19 12.90
N PHE A 57 -2.84 -4.52 14.18
CA PHE A 57 -1.76 -5.22 14.91
C PHE A 57 -1.50 -6.63 14.39
N GLU A 58 -2.55 -7.33 13.99
CA GLU A 58 -2.43 -8.66 13.39
C GLU A 58 -1.78 -8.56 12.00
N ALA A 59 -2.22 -7.60 11.19
CA ALA A 59 -1.62 -7.34 9.88
C ALA A 59 -0.12 -7.04 10.00
N LYS A 60 0.28 -6.18 10.94
CA LYS A 60 1.69 -5.85 11.20
C LYS A 60 2.48 -7.06 11.69
N HIS A 61 1.89 -7.86 12.57
CA HIS A 61 2.50 -9.11 13.04
C HIS A 61 2.78 -10.09 11.89
N TYR A 62 1.77 -10.33 11.04
CA TYR A 62 1.94 -11.22 9.90
C TYR A 62 2.86 -10.65 8.83
N LEU A 63 2.84 -9.34 8.58
CA LEU A 63 3.80 -8.67 7.70
C LEU A 63 5.24 -9.02 8.10
N ILE A 64 5.59 -8.83 9.38
CA ILE A 64 6.93 -9.11 9.89
C ILE A 64 7.27 -10.61 9.75
N LYS A 65 6.33 -11.50 10.07
CA LYS A 65 6.52 -12.95 9.90
C LYS A 65 6.76 -13.33 8.45
N ILE A 66 5.97 -12.79 7.53
CA ILE A 66 6.08 -13.07 6.10
C ILE A 66 7.41 -12.56 5.55
N LEU A 67 7.83 -11.34 5.89
CA LEU A 67 9.13 -10.80 5.45
C LEU A 67 10.30 -11.66 5.97
N ARG A 68 10.25 -12.10 7.23
CA ARG A 68 11.26 -13.03 7.77
C ARG A 68 11.23 -14.41 7.11
N PHE A 69 10.05 -14.88 6.72
CA PHE A 69 9.92 -16.11 5.94
C PHE A 69 10.59 -15.95 4.57
N ILE A 70 10.36 -14.82 3.88
CA ILE A 70 10.99 -14.52 2.60
C ILE A 70 12.53 -14.49 2.75
N GLN A 71 13.05 -13.79 3.76
CA GLN A 71 14.50 -13.76 4.03
C GLN A 71 15.12 -15.15 4.24
N LYS A 72 14.36 -16.06 4.80
CA LYS A 72 14.88 -17.40 5.14
C LYS A 72 14.71 -18.42 4.01
N TYR A 73 13.62 -18.33 3.26
CA TYR A 73 13.19 -19.39 2.33
C TYR A 73 12.98 -18.90 0.89
N GLY A 74 13.15 -17.62 0.63
CA GLY A 74 12.91 -17.02 -0.67
C GLY A 74 13.84 -15.84 -0.93
N TYR A 75 13.47 -15.05 -1.92
CA TYR A 75 14.14 -13.80 -2.24
C TYR A 75 13.20 -12.90 -3.05
N THR A 76 13.46 -11.61 -3.07
CA THR A 76 12.72 -10.62 -3.86
C THR A 76 13.57 -10.13 -5.03
N THR A 77 12.90 -9.67 -6.06
CA THR A 77 13.51 -9.13 -7.28
C THR A 77 13.02 -7.73 -7.57
N GLU A 78 13.52 -7.10 -8.61
CA GLU A 78 13.05 -5.78 -9.07
C GLU A 78 11.55 -5.75 -9.42
N LYS A 79 10.96 -6.93 -9.68
CA LYS A 79 9.54 -7.07 -9.99
C LYS A 79 8.68 -7.35 -8.75
N SER A 80 9.29 -7.67 -7.62
CA SER A 80 8.59 -8.00 -6.38
C SER A 80 8.01 -6.76 -5.73
N SER A 81 6.81 -6.85 -5.15
CA SER A 81 6.16 -5.75 -4.45
C SER A 81 5.27 -6.21 -3.30
N ILE A 82 4.95 -5.27 -2.42
CA ILE A 82 3.88 -5.42 -1.42
C ILE A 82 2.78 -4.42 -1.75
N HIS A 83 1.54 -4.88 -1.68
CA HIS A 83 0.37 -4.03 -1.73
C HIS A 83 -0.30 -3.99 -0.35
N PHE A 84 -0.57 -2.78 0.14
CA PHE A 84 -1.34 -2.57 1.36
C PHE A 84 -2.74 -2.11 0.98
N ASN A 85 -3.72 -2.97 1.20
CA ASN A 85 -5.13 -2.62 1.05
C ASN A 85 -5.66 -2.13 2.40
N ILE A 86 -6.04 -0.87 2.49
CA ILE A 86 -6.50 -0.21 3.71
C ILE A 86 -7.98 0.06 3.60
N SER A 87 -8.75 -0.38 4.60
CA SER A 87 -10.16 -0.08 4.77
C SER A 87 -10.49 0.17 6.25
N PHE A 88 -11.66 0.76 6.52
CA PHE A 88 -12.12 1.00 7.88
C PHE A 88 -13.39 0.18 8.14
N ALA A 89 -13.30 -0.76 9.07
CA ALA A 89 -14.43 -1.61 9.44
C ALA A 89 -15.39 -0.91 10.43
N GLY A 90 -14.90 0.12 11.15
CA GLY A 90 -15.68 0.88 12.13
C GLY A 90 -16.80 1.74 11.52
N GLU A 91 -17.79 2.11 12.32
CA GLU A 91 -18.89 2.96 11.87
C GLU A 91 -18.49 4.42 11.72
N ASN A 92 -17.43 4.85 12.43
CA ASN A 92 -17.06 6.25 12.58
C ASN A 92 -16.15 6.78 11.47
N LYS A 93 -15.66 5.92 10.58
CA LYS A 93 -14.79 6.30 9.45
C LYS A 93 -15.26 5.64 8.16
N ASN A 94 -15.26 6.43 7.10
CA ASN A 94 -15.68 5.97 5.78
C ASN A 94 -14.73 6.54 4.72
N LEU A 95 -14.26 5.71 3.82
CA LEU A 95 -13.42 6.16 2.71
C LEU A 95 -14.16 7.08 1.73
N ASN A 96 -15.50 7.10 1.74
CA ASN A 96 -16.27 8.09 0.97
C ASN A 96 -16.05 9.53 1.45
N ASP A 97 -15.64 9.71 2.71
CA ASP A 97 -15.38 11.00 3.32
C ASP A 97 -13.90 11.40 3.21
N LEU A 98 -13.13 10.65 2.40
CA LEU A 98 -11.72 10.89 2.19
C LEU A 98 -11.48 12.16 1.37
N ASN A 99 -10.70 13.08 1.90
CA ASN A 99 -10.16 14.20 1.14
C ASN A 99 -8.98 13.72 0.28
N ILE A 100 -9.28 13.37 -0.96
CA ILE A 100 -8.34 12.75 -1.90
C ILE A 100 -7.15 13.67 -2.20
N LEU A 101 -7.40 14.96 -2.43
CA LEU A 101 -6.32 15.92 -2.69
C LEU A 101 -5.37 16.00 -1.50
N LYS A 102 -5.90 16.08 -0.29
CA LYS A 102 -5.09 16.10 0.94
C LYS A 102 -4.25 14.83 1.07
N LEU A 103 -4.83 13.66 0.79
CA LEU A 103 -4.08 12.40 0.81
C LEU A 103 -2.93 12.41 -0.20
N ILE A 104 -3.19 12.84 -1.45
CA ILE A 104 -2.15 12.91 -2.49
C ILE A 104 -1.00 13.85 -2.09
N LEU A 105 -1.30 14.94 -1.39
CA LEU A 105 -0.30 15.89 -0.91
C LEU A 105 0.48 15.37 0.29
N ASN A 106 -0.18 14.64 1.21
CA ASN A 106 0.44 14.12 2.42
C ASN A 106 1.41 12.97 2.17
N VAL A 107 1.20 12.19 1.10
CA VAL A 107 2.10 11.07 0.79
C VAL A 107 3.44 11.59 0.30
N ASP A 108 4.48 11.37 1.11
CA ASP A 108 5.86 11.74 0.78
C ASP A 108 6.47 10.71 -0.20
N GLU A 109 6.18 10.90 -1.49
CA GLU A 109 6.73 10.03 -2.54
C GLU A 109 8.26 10.13 -2.65
N ASP A 110 8.86 11.25 -2.26
CA ASP A 110 10.32 11.42 -2.31
C ASP A 110 10.99 10.56 -1.24
N GLU A 111 10.46 10.53 0.00
CA GLU A 111 10.94 9.63 1.05
C GLU A 111 10.78 8.17 0.66
N ILE A 112 9.62 7.81 0.09
CA ILE A 112 9.35 6.45 -0.41
C ILE A 112 10.37 6.04 -1.47
N TYR A 113 10.61 6.90 -2.47
CA TYR A 113 11.54 6.58 -3.58
C TYR A 113 13.01 6.66 -3.18
N GLN A 114 13.35 7.36 -2.10
CA GLN A 114 14.69 7.28 -1.49
C GLN A 114 14.91 5.92 -0.82
N THR A 115 13.89 5.42 -0.13
CA THR A 115 13.94 4.13 0.58
C THR A 115 13.84 2.92 -0.38
N PHE A 116 12.96 3.03 -1.40
CA PHE A 116 12.73 2.01 -2.41
C PHE A 116 13.02 2.54 -3.83
N PRO A 117 14.28 2.74 -4.21
CA PRO A 117 14.65 3.45 -5.45
C PRO A 117 14.14 2.77 -6.73
N SER A 118 13.99 1.46 -6.74
CA SER A 118 13.47 0.70 -7.88
C SER A 118 11.99 0.99 -8.19
N ARG A 119 11.29 1.66 -7.26
CA ARG A 119 9.89 2.07 -7.45
C ARG A 119 9.78 3.41 -8.16
N LYS A 120 10.83 4.23 -8.15
CA LYS A 120 10.85 5.50 -8.87
C LYS A 120 10.77 5.26 -10.38
N GLY A 121 9.73 5.82 -11.00
CA GLY A 121 9.49 5.61 -12.44
C GLY A 121 8.94 4.23 -12.82
N ASN A 122 8.61 3.38 -11.85
CA ASN A 122 8.01 2.08 -12.10
C ASN A 122 6.60 2.26 -12.70
N VAL A 123 6.32 1.50 -13.77
CA VAL A 123 5.02 1.59 -14.47
C VAL A 123 3.84 1.08 -13.65
N TYR A 124 4.09 0.30 -12.61
CA TYR A 124 3.07 -0.26 -11.70
C TYR A 124 2.92 0.50 -10.39
N ALA A 125 3.67 1.61 -10.22
CA ALA A 125 3.60 2.50 -9.06
C ALA A 125 3.90 3.94 -9.49
N LYS A 126 3.18 4.44 -10.49
CA LYS A 126 3.32 5.81 -10.99
C LYS A 126 2.99 6.80 -9.88
N THR A 127 3.66 7.95 -9.88
CA THR A 127 3.35 9.02 -8.92
C THR A 127 1.89 9.44 -8.97
N VAL A 128 1.23 9.46 -7.82
CA VAL A 128 -0.17 9.91 -7.71
C VAL A 128 -0.29 11.42 -7.89
N LYS A 129 0.78 12.19 -7.69
CA LYS A 129 0.77 13.64 -7.90
C LYS A 129 0.41 14.03 -9.34
N LYS A 130 0.60 13.11 -10.30
CA LYS A 130 0.16 13.32 -11.70
C LYS A 130 -1.35 13.44 -11.90
N VAL A 131 -2.17 13.04 -10.93
CA VAL A 131 -3.63 13.20 -11.04
C VAL A 131 -4.10 14.60 -10.72
N ILE A 132 -3.24 15.44 -10.14
CA ILE A 132 -3.55 16.84 -9.86
C ILE A 132 -3.43 17.62 -11.17
N PRO A 133 -4.48 18.33 -11.60
CA PRO A 133 -4.52 19.00 -12.90
C PRO A 133 -3.79 20.35 -12.93
N PHE A 134 -2.44 20.33 -12.91
CA PHE A 134 -1.64 21.55 -12.79
C PHE A 134 -1.62 22.49 -13.96
N LYS A 135 -1.77 21.95 -15.16
CA LYS A 135 -1.52 22.72 -16.36
C LYS A 135 -2.70 23.56 -16.83
N GLU A 136 -3.85 23.36 -16.18
CA GLU A 136 -5.10 23.93 -16.66
C GLU A 136 -5.60 25.10 -15.80
N TYR A 137 -4.93 25.40 -14.66
CA TYR A 137 -5.43 26.40 -13.72
C TYR A 137 -4.33 27.34 -13.26
N ASP A 138 -4.60 28.63 -13.30
CA ASP A 138 -3.90 29.58 -12.46
C ASP A 138 -4.48 29.47 -11.03
N PHE A 139 -3.66 29.04 -10.10
CA PHE A 139 -4.07 28.80 -8.72
C PHE A 139 -4.70 30.04 -8.06
N ASN A 140 -4.22 31.22 -8.41
CA ASN A 140 -4.72 32.48 -7.87
C ASN A 140 -6.16 32.76 -8.31
N ASP A 141 -6.58 32.26 -9.46
CA ASP A 141 -7.89 32.56 -10.02
C ASP A 141 -8.95 31.52 -9.67
N VAL A 142 -8.57 30.27 -9.39
CA VAL A 142 -9.52 29.15 -9.34
C VAL A 142 -9.74 28.60 -7.92
N GLY A 143 -8.76 28.76 -7.04
CA GLY A 143 -8.84 28.29 -5.66
C GLY A 143 -8.81 26.76 -5.49
N ILE A 144 -8.56 26.32 -4.24
CA ILE A 144 -8.42 24.90 -3.88
C ILE A 144 -9.66 24.06 -4.20
N GLU A 145 -10.87 24.62 -3.99
CA GLU A 145 -12.11 23.88 -4.24
C GLU A 145 -12.30 23.52 -5.71
N ALA A 146 -11.86 24.38 -6.62
CA ALA A 146 -11.90 24.07 -8.04
C ALA A 146 -10.90 22.98 -8.42
N ILE A 147 -9.71 22.94 -7.81
CA ILE A 147 -8.75 21.86 -7.99
C ILE A 147 -9.35 20.55 -7.49
N LYS A 148 -9.93 20.52 -6.28
CA LYS A 148 -10.61 19.34 -5.74
C LYS A 148 -11.67 18.79 -6.69
N ASN A 149 -12.52 19.67 -7.21
CA ASN A 149 -13.64 19.30 -8.09
C ASN A 149 -13.17 18.80 -9.47
N ASN A 150 -11.94 19.08 -9.85
CA ASN A 150 -11.37 18.67 -11.14
C ASN A 150 -10.37 17.51 -11.05
N ILE A 151 -10.08 17.00 -9.84
CA ILE A 151 -9.30 15.78 -9.71
C ILE A 151 -10.05 14.64 -10.38
N ARG A 152 -9.43 14.06 -11.40
CA ARG A 152 -9.92 12.85 -12.05
C ARG A 152 -9.10 11.67 -11.57
N LEU A 153 -9.70 10.84 -10.74
CA LEU A 153 -9.05 9.62 -10.28
C LEU A 153 -8.70 8.73 -11.47
N PRO A 154 -7.50 8.14 -11.46
CA PRO A 154 -7.11 7.22 -12.52
C PRO A 154 -8.08 6.04 -12.60
N ASN A 155 -8.43 5.67 -13.81
CA ASN A 155 -9.22 4.47 -14.08
C ASN A 155 -8.30 3.25 -14.34
N ASP A 156 -7.12 3.24 -13.74
CA ASP A 156 -6.18 2.12 -13.77
C ASP A 156 -5.52 1.92 -12.41
N LYS A 157 -5.02 0.71 -12.17
CA LYS A 157 -4.37 0.31 -10.89
C LYS A 157 -2.88 0.62 -10.83
N TYR A 158 -2.31 1.34 -11.78
CA TYR A 158 -0.86 1.47 -11.94
C TYR A 158 -0.25 2.68 -11.24
N TYR A 159 -1.00 3.36 -10.40
CA TYR A 159 -0.49 4.43 -9.55
C TYR A 159 -0.04 3.89 -8.19
N GLY A 160 0.80 4.64 -7.51
CA GLY A 160 1.27 4.31 -6.16
C GLY A 160 0.13 4.21 -5.14
N ILE A 161 -0.97 4.92 -5.38
CA ILE A 161 -2.27 4.69 -4.72
C ILE A 161 -3.28 4.30 -5.80
N ASN A 162 -3.89 3.13 -5.65
CA ASN A 162 -4.97 2.66 -6.49
C ASN A 162 -6.32 2.99 -5.84
N PHE A 163 -7.11 3.81 -6.52
CA PHE A 163 -8.42 4.29 -6.06
C PHE A 163 -9.61 3.50 -6.64
N LEU A 164 -9.38 2.47 -7.43
CA LEU A 164 -10.46 1.77 -8.15
C LEU A 164 -11.57 1.21 -7.25
N HIS A 165 -11.25 0.94 -5.99
CA HIS A 165 -12.19 0.34 -5.04
C HIS A 165 -12.73 1.30 -3.99
N ILE A 166 -12.45 2.60 -4.11
CA ILE A 166 -12.88 3.59 -3.11
C ILE A 166 -14.40 3.77 -3.06
N ASN A 167 -15.07 3.60 -4.20
CA ASN A 167 -16.52 3.76 -4.33
C ASN A 167 -17.29 2.43 -4.24
N ASN A 168 -16.66 1.36 -3.82
CA ASN A 168 -17.31 0.07 -3.61
C ASN A 168 -18.26 0.12 -2.40
N SER A 169 -19.02 -0.98 -2.18
CA SER A 169 -19.75 -1.15 -0.93
C SER A 169 -18.78 -1.15 0.26
N LYS A 170 -19.27 -0.79 1.45
CA LYS A 170 -18.45 -0.68 2.67
C LYS A 170 -17.65 -1.94 2.97
N GLU A 171 -18.18 -3.10 2.61
CA GLU A 171 -17.55 -4.42 2.85
C GLU A 171 -16.34 -4.68 1.93
N THR A 172 -16.32 -4.03 0.76
CA THR A 172 -15.27 -4.23 -0.26
C THR A 172 -14.48 -2.96 -0.57
N GLN A 173 -14.86 -1.84 0.06
CA GLN A 173 -14.20 -0.56 -0.09
C GLN A 173 -12.79 -0.61 0.47
N ARG A 174 -11.82 -0.13 -0.31
CA ARG A 174 -10.42 -0.04 0.11
C ARG A 174 -9.61 0.90 -0.75
N LEU A 175 -8.49 1.35 -0.19
CA LEU A 175 -7.39 1.98 -0.91
C LEU A 175 -6.22 0.99 -0.96
N GLU A 176 -5.56 0.87 -2.10
CA GLU A 176 -4.40 0.01 -2.26
C GLU A 176 -3.15 0.85 -2.48
N PHE A 177 -2.19 0.74 -1.57
CA PHE A 177 -0.87 1.36 -1.69
C PHE A 177 0.11 0.37 -2.33
N ARG A 178 0.80 0.79 -3.39
CA ARG A 178 1.64 -0.04 -4.26
C ARG A 178 3.10 0.41 -4.32
N TYR A 179 3.51 1.29 -3.43
CA TYR A 179 4.84 1.90 -3.47
C TYR A 179 5.98 0.98 -3.05
N ILE A 180 5.73 0.00 -2.19
CA ILE A 180 6.78 -0.83 -1.61
C ILE A 180 7.14 -1.97 -2.56
N GLY A 181 8.44 -2.19 -2.76
CA GLY A 181 8.90 -3.30 -3.59
C GLY A 181 10.33 -3.11 -4.11
N GLY A 182 10.70 -4.00 -5.04
CA GLY A 182 12.02 -4.04 -5.63
C GLY A 182 12.89 -5.13 -5.03
N LYS A 183 14.12 -5.23 -5.53
CA LYS A 183 15.06 -6.22 -5.03
C LYS A 183 15.41 -5.95 -3.57
N ASP A 184 15.42 -7.01 -2.78
CA ASP A 184 15.85 -7.00 -1.39
C ASP A 184 15.01 -6.14 -0.42
N TYR A 185 13.77 -5.71 -0.83
CA TYR A 185 12.91 -4.95 0.08
C TYR A 185 12.57 -5.72 1.36
N ASP A 186 12.54 -7.04 1.28
CA ASP A 186 12.32 -7.95 2.41
C ASP A 186 13.39 -7.83 3.50
N LYS A 187 14.58 -7.32 3.16
CA LYS A 187 15.67 -7.10 4.12
C LYS A 187 15.45 -5.86 4.99
N ASN A 188 14.61 -4.94 4.55
CA ASN A 188 14.31 -3.67 5.21
C ASN A 188 12.96 -3.73 5.96
N ILE A 189 12.79 -4.74 6.84
CA ILE A 189 11.53 -4.96 7.57
C ILE A 189 11.07 -3.70 8.33
N GLY A 190 12.02 -2.96 8.92
CA GLY A 190 11.74 -1.73 9.65
C GLY A 190 11.09 -0.67 8.77
N ASP A 191 11.67 -0.44 7.59
CA ASP A 191 11.15 0.55 6.64
C ASP A 191 9.80 0.13 6.06
N VAL A 192 9.64 -1.17 5.73
CA VAL A 192 8.34 -1.67 5.25
C VAL A 192 7.24 -1.48 6.29
N ALA A 193 7.54 -1.78 7.57
CA ALA A 193 6.59 -1.59 8.66
C ALA A 193 6.32 -0.10 8.93
N TYR A 194 7.34 0.75 8.85
CA TYR A 194 7.20 2.20 8.98
C TYR A 194 6.27 2.77 7.91
N PHE A 195 6.46 2.42 6.64
CA PHE A 195 5.58 2.91 5.58
C PHE A 195 4.16 2.35 5.66
N MET A 196 3.97 1.12 6.13
CA MET A 196 2.63 0.63 6.45
C MET A 196 1.93 1.55 7.44
N ASP A 197 2.62 1.91 8.54
CA ASP A 197 2.09 2.83 9.56
C ASP A 197 1.79 4.20 8.95
N ARG A 198 2.71 4.74 8.15
CA ARG A 198 2.54 6.03 7.48
C ARG A 198 1.34 6.06 6.55
N PHE A 199 1.16 5.05 5.69
CA PHE A 199 0.01 4.99 4.79
C PHE A 199 -1.32 4.96 5.54
N ILE A 200 -1.39 4.22 6.65
CA ILE A 200 -2.58 4.19 7.50
C ILE A 200 -2.85 5.56 8.09
N MET A 201 -1.81 6.22 8.60
CA MET A 201 -1.89 7.54 9.20
C MET A 201 -2.32 8.60 8.20
N ASP A 202 -1.73 8.56 7.00
CA ASP A 202 -2.06 9.48 5.91
C ASP A 202 -3.53 9.35 5.51
N VAL A 203 -4.04 8.10 5.36
CA VAL A 203 -5.46 7.88 5.07
C VAL A 203 -6.34 8.38 6.22
N TYR A 204 -6.02 7.99 7.46
CA TYR A 204 -6.81 8.34 8.64
C TYR A 204 -6.92 9.86 8.83
N SER A 205 -5.80 10.59 8.68
CA SER A 205 -5.76 12.04 8.83
C SER A 205 -6.50 12.81 7.73
N CYS A 206 -6.83 12.12 6.62
CA CYS A 206 -7.52 12.72 5.49
C CYS A 206 -9.01 12.39 5.43
N ILE A 207 -9.54 11.54 6.31
CA ILE A 207 -10.98 11.29 6.42
C ILE A 207 -11.63 12.42 7.21
N ASP A 208 -12.73 12.98 6.69
CA ASP A 208 -13.43 14.14 7.24
C ASP A 208 -12.55 15.39 7.41
N ALA A 209 -11.41 15.45 6.72
CA ALA A 209 -10.45 16.51 6.91
C ALA A 209 -10.67 17.69 5.98
N THR A 210 -10.57 18.88 6.54
CA THR A 210 -10.47 20.12 5.79
C THR A 210 -9.01 20.44 5.42
N PHE A 211 -8.82 21.28 4.41
CA PHE A 211 -7.49 21.83 4.13
C PHE A 211 -7.08 22.79 5.24
N ASN A 212 -5.82 22.73 5.59
CA ASN A 212 -5.17 23.69 6.51
C ASN A 212 -4.00 24.38 5.79
N ASP A 213 -3.37 25.35 6.45
CA ASP A 213 -2.25 26.11 5.87
C ASP A 213 -1.09 25.23 5.41
N THR A 214 -0.89 24.09 6.05
CA THR A 214 0.17 23.15 5.65
C THR A 214 -0.16 22.49 4.32
N ASP A 215 -1.41 22.09 4.13
CA ASP A 215 -1.87 21.48 2.86
C ASP A 215 -1.78 22.51 1.72
N ILE A 216 -2.11 23.75 1.99
CA ILE A 216 -1.96 24.87 1.05
C ILE A 216 -0.51 25.03 0.66
N ASN A 217 0.40 25.08 1.64
CA ASN A 217 1.83 25.22 1.40
C ASN A 217 2.41 24.05 0.59
N GLU A 218 1.96 22.80 0.83
CA GLU A 218 2.37 21.64 0.03
C GLU A 218 1.86 21.75 -1.41
N LEU A 219 0.63 22.17 -1.58
CA LEU A 219 0.07 22.39 -2.90
C LEU A 219 0.83 23.47 -3.65
N GLU A 220 1.12 24.60 -2.99
CA GLU A 220 1.87 25.71 -3.56
C GLU A 220 3.31 25.32 -3.90
N LYS A 221 3.99 24.57 -3.02
CA LYS A 221 5.33 24.02 -3.29
C LYS A 221 5.31 23.10 -4.51
N TYR A 222 4.31 22.27 -4.62
CA TYR A 222 4.18 21.38 -5.76
C TYR A 222 3.88 22.15 -7.06
N LEU A 223 3.14 23.25 -6.97
CA LEU A 223 2.85 24.14 -8.10
C LEU A 223 4.04 25.05 -8.48
N ASP A 224 5.19 24.88 -7.81
CA ASP A 224 6.37 25.76 -8.01
C ASP A 224 6.06 27.25 -7.72
N LEU A 225 5.02 27.49 -6.94
CA LEU A 225 4.63 28.80 -6.47
C LEU A 225 5.53 29.14 -5.28
N ASN A 226 6.36 30.16 -5.42
CA ASN A 226 7.38 30.62 -4.47
C ASN A 226 6.89 30.69 -3.03
N ILE A 227 7.20 29.67 -2.21
CA ILE A 227 6.96 29.73 -0.78
C ILE A 227 8.16 29.29 0.02
N SER A 228 8.59 30.20 0.84
CA SER A 228 9.61 30.00 1.85
C SER A 228 8.95 29.48 3.14
N ASN A 229 9.45 28.35 3.63
CA ASN A 229 9.32 27.81 4.99
C ASN A 229 8.28 26.70 5.24
N PHE A 230 8.79 25.47 5.17
CA PHE A 230 8.20 24.30 5.79
C PHE A 230 8.54 24.19 7.28
N LYS A 231 7.56 23.99 8.12
CA LYS A 231 7.77 23.54 9.50
C LYS A 231 6.94 22.30 9.81
N ASN A 232 7.69 21.21 9.98
CA ASN A 232 7.44 19.98 10.73
C ASN A 232 6.00 19.53 11.01
N PHE A 233 5.63 18.40 10.41
CA PHE A 233 4.55 17.55 10.83
C PHE A 233 4.91 16.81 12.14
N SER A 234 4.40 17.31 13.25
CA SER A 234 4.27 16.53 14.47
C SER A 234 2.86 16.69 15.01
N LYS A 235 1.90 15.93 14.50
CA LYS A 235 0.51 15.95 14.98
C LYS A 235 -0.09 14.56 15.07
N TYR A 236 0.66 13.63 15.66
CA TYR A 236 0.14 12.27 15.84
C TYR A 236 -0.13 11.90 17.30
N ASP A 237 -0.31 12.89 18.17
CA ASP A 237 -0.35 12.65 19.62
C ASP A 237 -1.72 12.25 20.21
N ASN A 238 -2.77 12.10 19.41
CA ASN A 238 -4.07 11.72 19.94
C ASN A 238 -4.77 10.68 19.05
N PHE A 239 -4.28 9.44 19.08
CA PHE A 239 -4.96 8.30 18.47
C PHE A 239 -5.92 7.62 19.43
N ILE A 240 -7.22 7.89 19.27
CA ILE A 240 -8.28 6.96 19.67
C ILE A 240 -8.64 6.20 18.40
N VAL A 241 -8.29 4.95 18.37
CA VAL A 241 -8.14 4.19 17.13
C VAL A 241 -9.39 3.38 16.85
N ASP A 242 -10.07 3.76 15.80
CA ASP A 242 -10.75 2.76 14.98
C ASP A 242 -9.66 2.06 14.15
N PHE A 243 -9.35 0.81 14.51
CA PHE A 243 -8.27 0.10 13.84
C PHE A 243 -8.59 -0.12 12.37
N PRO A 244 -7.73 0.34 11.44
CA PRO A 244 -7.93 0.04 10.04
C PRO A 244 -7.81 -1.45 9.79
N THR A 245 -8.60 -1.94 8.87
CA THR A 245 -8.47 -3.29 8.34
C THR A 245 -7.49 -3.28 7.19
N ILE A 246 -6.45 -4.10 7.28
CA ILE A 246 -5.39 -4.16 6.29
C ILE A 246 -5.38 -5.54 5.66
N SER A 247 -5.42 -5.57 4.35
CA SER A 247 -5.12 -6.76 3.57
C SER A 247 -3.75 -6.60 2.92
N LEU A 248 -2.88 -7.56 3.16
CA LEU A 248 -1.55 -7.60 2.58
C LEU A 248 -1.56 -8.48 1.34
N GLN A 249 -1.09 -7.92 0.26
CA GLN A 249 -0.82 -8.63 -0.97
C GLN A 249 0.67 -8.53 -1.24
N ILE A 250 1.37 -9.65 -1.10
CA ILE A 250 2.80 -9.72 -1.34
C ILE A 250 3.00 -10.40 -2.66
N ASP A 251 3.30 -9.61 -3.67
CA ASP A 251 3.62 -10.09 -5.00
C ASP A 251 5.06 -10.62 -5.00
N GLN A 252 5.20 -11.86 -5.47
CA GLN A 252 6.46 -12.37 -5.95
C GLN A 252 7.48 -12.80 -4.88
N VAL A 253 7.21 -13.94 -4.26
CA VAL A 253 8.21 -14.69 -3.50
C VAL A 253 8.79 -15.77 -4.39
N TYR A 254 10.08 -15.65 -4.70
CA TYR A 254 10.84 -16.73 -5.34
C TYR A 254 11.32 -17.76 -4.31
N ASN A 255 11.10 -19.00 -4.64
CA ASN A 255 11.39 -20.10 -3.74
C ASN A 255 12.48 -21.00 -4.33
N TYR A 256 13.72 -20.58 -4.20
CA TYR A 256 14.85 -21.34 -4.77
C TYR A 256 15.46 -22.35 -3.81
N ASP A 257 15.49 -22.06 -2.52
CA ASP A 257 16.34 -22.81 -1.58
C ASP A 257 15.65 -23.97 -0.86
N VAL A 258 14.32 -24.06 -0.92
CA VAL A 258 13.61 -25.19 -0.31
C VAL A 258 13.80 -26.47 -1.12
N VAL A 259 14.13 -26.35 -2.40
CA VAL A 259 14.41 -27.54 -3.25
C VAL A 259 15.82 -28.09 -3.03
N ASN A 260 16.81 -27.21 -2.70
CA ASN A 260 18.21 -27.60 -2.58
C ASN A 260 18.66 -27.97 -1.17
N ALA A 261 17.84 -27.70 -0.15
CA ALA A 261 18.20 -28.02 1.24
C ALA A 261 17.95 -29.48 1.65
N TYR A 262 17.58 -30.35 0.69
CA TYR A 262 17.21 -31.74 0.96
C TYR A 262 17.73 -32.75 -0.09
N TYR A 263 18.78 -32.39 -0.83
CA TYR A 263 19.57 -33.35 -1.59
C TYR A 263 20.94 -33.51 -0.96
#